data_080dd85ec650993f47b7b2e892abbee5
#
_entry.id   080dd85ec650993f47b7b2e892abbee5
#
_cell.length_a   1.000
_cell.length_b   1.000
_cell.length_c   1.000
_cell.angle_alpha   90.00
_cell.angle_beta   90.00
_cell.angle_gamma   90.00
#
_symmetry.space_group_name_H-M   'P 1'
#
loop_
_entity.id
_entity.type
_entity.pdbx_description
1 polymer ?
#
loop_
_entity_poly.entity_id
_entity_poly.type
_entity_poly.pdbx_seq_one_letter_code
_entity_poly.pdbx_strand_id
1 'polypeptide(L)'
;MGEARVTGSAALSAHFQSVVSLWFPDRHLGRAGSELTRLTSITRDHAPRGQRPIHVLLIEDDPAIAEMYRVQLEYDGHRVTVAGTGQFGYASMVNSHPDIVLLDLLLPDRSGLEIMADIKDGFPNHPPVVILSNYGEPSMIDKGFSLGALEYLVKSRVTPASVSQSIPGWIERARPERSEPHN
;
A
#
# COMPACT_ATOMS: atom_id res chain seq x y z
N MET A 1 -41.43 6.08 16.94
CA MET A 1 -40.72 4.81 17.18
C MET A 1 -40.70 4.05 15.87
N GLY A 2 -39.56 3.89 15.25
CA GLY A 2 -39.36 3.17 13.99
C GLY A 2 -37.89 3.07 13.71
N GLU A 3 -37.31 1.91 14.04
CA GLU A 3 -35.89 1.60 13.89
C GLU A 3 -35.52 1.52 12.41
N ALA A 4 -34.54 2.32 11.97
CA ALA A 4 -33.88 2.16 10.69
C ALA A 4 -32.79 1.09 10.85
N ARG A 5 -33.06 -0.12 10.35
CA ARG A 5 -32.10 -1.22 10.27
C ARG A 5 -31.04 -0.93 9.21
N VAL A 6 -29.80 -0.99 9.65
CA VAL A 6 -28.58 -0.97 8.85
C VAL A 6 -28.53 -2.24 7.98
N THR A 7 -28.70 -2.10 6.66
CA THR A 7 -28.59 -3.21 5.68
C THR A 7 -27.35 -3.09 4.77
N GLY A 8 -26.28 -2.43 5.23
CA GLY A 8 -25.06 -2.21 4.44
C GLY A 8 -24.02 -3.34 4.46
N SER A 9 -24.09 -4.25 5.44
CA SER A 9 -22.99 -5.20 5.69
C SER A 9 -22.97 -6.41 4.74
N ALA A 10 -24.11 -6.86 4.24
CA ALA A 10 -24.19 -8.09 3.43
C ALA A 10 -23.77 -7.88 1.95
N ALA A 11 -24.02 -6.70 1.39
CA ALA A 11 -23.68 -6.40 0.00
C ALA A 11 -22.17 -6.18 -0.20
N LEU A 12 -21.51 -5.57 0.77
CA LEU A 12 -20.03 -5.42 0.80
C LEU A 12 -19.34 -6.79 0.90
N SER A 13 -19.88 -7.74 1.67
CA SER A 13 -19.31 -9.08 1.83
C SER A 13 -19.35 -9.92 0.55
N ALA A 14 -20.43 -9.82 -0.24
CA ALA A 14 -20.57 -10.57 -1.49
C ALA A 14 -19.67 -10.04 -2.61
N HIS A 15 -19.50 -8.73 -2.70
CA HIS A 15 -18.60 -8.11 -3.68
C HIS A 15 -17.13 -8.39 -3.35
N PHE A 16 -16.77 -8.35 -2.07
CA PHE A 16 -15.45 -8.71 -1.56
C PHE A 16 -15.07 -10.16 -1.87
N GLN A 17 -16.00 -11.11 -1.67
CA GLN A 17 -15.75 -12.52 -2.01
C GLN A 17 -15.52 -12.74 -3.50
N SER A 18 -16.22 -12.02 -4.36
CA SER A 18 -16.06 -12.11 -5.81
C SER A 18 -14.68 -11.61 -6.27
N VAL A 19 -14.20 -10.51 -5.71
CA VAL A 19 -12.89 -9.92 -6.05
C VAL A 19 -11.74 -10.79 -5.52
N VAL A 20 -11.84 -11.28 -4.28
CA VAL A 20 -10.82 -12.14 -3.67
C VAL A 20 -10.70 -13.48 -4.40
N SER A 21 -11.81 -14.08 -4.83
CA SER A 21 -11.80 -15.36 -5.56
C SER A 21 -11.16 -15.25 -6.95
N LEU A 22 -11.21 -14.09 -7.57
CA LEU A 22 -10.60 -13.84 -8.88
C LEU A 22 -9.06 -13.79 -8.82
N TRP A 23 -8.52 -13.35 -7.68
CA TRP A 23 -7.08 -13.12 -7.49
C TRP A 23 -6.37 -14.21 -6.66
N PHE A 24 -7.15 -15.05 -5.96
CA PHE A 24 -6.63 -16.17 -5.14
C PHE A 24 -7.36 -17.47 -5.45
N PRO A 25 -7.14 -18.07 -6.65
CA PRO A 25 -7.90 -19.25 -7.12
C PRO A 25 -7.76 -20.50 -6.24
N ASP A 26 -6.70 -20.59 -5.43
CA ASP A 26 -6.42 -21.77 -4.59
C ASP A 26 -7.02 -21.71 -3.18
N ARG A 27 -7.82 -20.68 -2.86
CA ARG A 27 -8.44 -20.53 -1.53
C ARG A 27 -9.94 -20.77 -1.58
N HIS A 28 -10.35 -22.00 -1.25
CA HIS A 28 -11.75 -22.33 -0.94
C HIS A 28 -12.14 -21.72 0.41
N LEU A 29 -12.89 -20.62 0.39
CA LEU A 29 -13.48 -20.00 1.57
C LEU A 29 -14.70 -20.82 2.03
N GLY A 30 -14.48 -21.82 2.89
CA GLY A 30 -15.54 -22.56 3.57
C GLY A 30 -16.10 -21.81 4.76
N ARG A 31 -17.44 -21.72 4.84
CA ARG A 31 -18.31 -21.26 5.95
C ARG A 31 -17.78 -20.15 6.85
N ALA A 32 -18.12 -18.91 6.47
CA ALA A 32 -17.78 -17.68 7.14
C ALA A 32 -18.59 -17.46 8.43
N GLY A 33 -18.08 -17.83 9.56
CA GLY A 33 -18.68 -17.45 10.86
C GLY A 33 -17.74 -17.61 12.04
N SER A 34 -16.92 -18.65 12.03
CA SER A 34 -15.98 -18.96 13.13
C SER A 34 -14.51 -18.77 12.74
N GLU A 35 -14.22 -18.41 11.50
CA GLU A 35 -12.85 -18.30 10.97
C GLU A 35 -12.27 -16.90 11.03
N LEU A 36 -13.09 -15.86 11.07
CA LEU A 36 -12.57 -14.47 11.24
C LEU A 36 -11.77 -14.33 12.54
N THR A 37 -12.15 -15.03 13.61
CA THR A 37 -11.41 -15.02 14.88
C THR A 37 -10.13 -15.87 14.81
N ARG A 38 -10.05 -16.85 13.92
CA ARG A 38 -8.83 -17.66 13.68
C ARG A 38 -7.85 -16.97 12.73
N LEU A 39 -8.35 -16.20 11.75
CA LEU A 39 -7.49 -15.45 10.82
C LEU A 39 -6.68 -14.37 11.52
N THR A 40 -7.23 -13.72 12.56
CA THR A 40 -6.49 -12.74 13.39
C THR A 40 -5.39 -13.38 14.26
N SER A 41 -5.42 -14.68 14.49
CA SER A 41 -4.36 -15.40 15.23
C SER A 41 -3.27 -15.97 14.30
N ILE A 42 -3.57 -16.24 13.03
CA ILE A 42 -2.62 -16.80 12.05
C ILE A 42 -1.68 -15.71 11.50
N THR A 43 -2.09 -14.45 11.48
CA THR A 43 -1.27 -13.32 10.99
C THR A 43 -0.05 -13.01 11.85
N ARG A 44 0.06 -13.56 13.07
CA ARG A 44 1.23 -13.34 13.95
C ARG A 44 2.42 -14.27 13.68
N ASP A 45 2.25 -15.36 12.94
CA ASP A 45 3.31 -16.38 12.78
C ASP A 45 4.12 -16.26 11.48
N HIS A 46 3.77 -15.34 10.56
CA HIS A 46 4.47 -15.18 9.27
C HIS A 46 5.44 -13.99 9.23
N ALA A 47 5.45 -13.11 10.24
CA ALA A 47 6.48 -12.09 10.34
C ALA A 47 7.82 -12.74 10.73
N PRO A 48 8.94 -12.41 10.06
CA PRO A 48 10.25 -12.89 10.48
C PRO A 48 10.51 -12.46 11.92
N ARG A 49 10.73 -13.43 12.80
CA ARG A 49 10.89 -13.21 14.24
C ARG A 49 12.07 -12.26 14.48
N GLY A 50 11.78 -11.04 14.96
CA GLY A 50 12.80 -10.07 15.38
C GLY A 50 12.84 -8.75 14.60
N GLN A 51 12.06 -8.56 13.54
CA GLN A 51 11.96 -7.28 12.85
C GLN A 51 10.63 -6.60 13.19
N ARG A 52 10.68 -5.28 13.44
CA ARG A 52 9.45 -4.50 13.63
C ARG A 52 8.63 -4.53 12.33
N PRO A 53 7.28 -4.52 12.41
CA PRO A 53 6.44 -4.37 11.23
C PRO A 53 6.84 -3.13 10.43
N ILE A 54 7.01 -3.29 9.11
CA ILE A 54 7.24 -2.16 8.20
C ILE A 54 5.94 -1.35 8.12
N HIS A 55 6.02 -0.05 8.29
CA HIS A 55 4.90 0.86 8.14
C HIS A 55 4.80 1.34 6.69
N VAL A 56 3.77 0.90 6.00
CA VAL A 56 3.44 1.25 4.62
C VAL A 56 2.35 2.31 4.62
N LEU A 57 2.57 3.43 3.96
CA LEU A 57 1.52 4.39 3.62
C LEU A 57 1.07 4.10 2.18
N LEU A 58 -0.19 3.72 2.01
CA LEU A 58 -0.82 3.51 0.71
C LEU A 58 -1.71 4.72 0.39
N ILE A 59 -1.40 5.44 -0.70
CA ILE A 59 -2.19 6.57 -1.19
C ILE A 59 -2.90 6.10 -2.45
N GLU A 60 -4.19 5.83 -2.33
CA GLU A 60 -5.04 5.18 -3.34
C GLU A 60 -6.48 5.60 -3.11
N ASP A 61 -7.15 6.14 -4.12
CA ASP A 61 -8.51 6.65 -4.01
C ASP A 61 -9.59 5.58 -4.28
N ASP A 62 -9.27 4.55 -5.06
CA ASP A 62 -10.20 3.43 -5.27
C ASP A 62 -10.23 2.53 -4.02
N PRO A 63 -11.37 2.47 -3.30
CA PRO A 63 -11.46 1.73 -2.04
C PRO A 63 -11.29 0.22 -2.24
N ALA A 64 -11.63 -0.34 -3.41
CA ALA A 64 -11.48 -1.76 -3.68
C ALA A 64 -10.01 -2.12 -3.93
N ILE A 65 -9.28 -1.27 -4.67
CA ILE A 65 -7.85 -1.42 -4.90
C ILE A 65 -7.10 -1.23 -3.58
N ALA A 66 -7.39 -0.16 -2.85
CA ALA A 66 -6.79 0.12 -1.54
C ALA A 66 -6.96 -1.05 -0.57
N GLU A 67 -8.18 -1.61 -0.48
CA GLU A 67 -8.47 -2.76 0.40
C GLU A 67 -7.72 -4.02 -0.03
N MET A 68 -7.61 -4.28 -1.33
CA MET A 68 -6.87 -5.42 -1.87
C MET A 68 -5.38 -5.37 -1.47
N TYR A 69 -4.73 -4.21 -1.63
CA TYR A 69 -3.35 -4.02 -1.19
C TYR A 69 -3.22 -4.08 0.32
N ARG A 70 -4.11 -3.40 1.07
CA ARG A 70 -4.10 -3.38 2.54
C ARG A 70 -4.14 -4.78 3.11
N VAL A 71 -5.11 -5.61 2.67
CA VAL A 71 -5.27 -6.99 3.17
C VAL A 71 -4.02 -7.84 2.91
N GLN A 72 -3.44 -7.74 1.72
CA GLN A 72 -2.22 -8.50 1.40
C GLN A 72 -1.03 -8.05 2.23
N LEU A 73 -0.82 -6.73 2.33
CA LEU A 73 0.30 -6.16 3.09
C LEU A 73 0.20 -6.50 4.59
N GLU A 74 -1.00 -6.40 5.18
CA GLU A 74 -1.25 -6.78 6.57
C GLU A 74 -1.08 -8.30 6.79
N TYR A 75 -1.50 -9.12 5.82
CA TYR A 75 -1.29 -10.57 5.84
C TYR A 75 0.21 -10.93 5.90
N ASP A 76 1.04 -10.19 5.19
CA ASP A 76 2.49 -10.38 5.16
C ASP A 76 3.21 -9.70 6.35
N GLY A 77 2.44 -9.14 7.30
CA GLY A 77 2.95 -8.61 8.58
C GLY A 77 3.35 -7.14 8.56
N HIS A 78 2.99 -6.39 7.53
CA HIS A 78 3.18 -4.94 7.49
C HIS A 78 2.08 -4.19 8.26
N ARG A 79 2.38 -3.00 8.73
CA ARG A 79 1.39 -2.05 9.23
C ARG A 79 1.00 -1.10 8.12
N VAL A 80 -0.28 -0.96 7.80
CA VAL A 80 -0.75 -0.17 6.67
C VAL A 80 -1.59 1.03 7.15
N THR A 81 -1.28 2.19 6.59
CA THR A 81 -2.13 3.38 6.64
C THR A 81 -2.62 3.65 5.22
N VAL A 82 -3.93 3.81 5.04
CA VAL A 82 -4.54 4.12 3.75
C VAL A 82 -4.97 5.58 3.73
N ALA A 83 -4.67 6.27 2.63
CA ALA A 83 -5.10 7.65 2.35
C ALA A 83 -5.80 7.68 0.99
N GLY A 84 -7.07 8.09 0.96
CA GLY A 84 -7.88 8.16 -0.26
C GLY A 84 -7.75 9.47 -1.04
N THR A 85 -6.88 10.38 -0.62
CA THR A 85 -6.62 11.66 -1.30
C THR A 85 -5.15 12.03 -1.20
N GLY A 86 -4.67 12.80 -2.16
CA GLY A 86 -3.28 13.24 -2.19
C GLY A 86 -2.91 14.15 -1.02
N GLN A 87 -3.81 15.07 -0.63
CA GLN A 87 -3.59 15.96 0.50
C GLN A 87 -3.50 15.19 1.82
N PHE A 88 -4.40 14.23 2.04
CA PHE A 88 -4.37 13.40 3.24
C PHE A 88 -3.14 12.48 3.25
N GLY A 89 -2.76 11.95 2.08
CA GLY A 89 -1.55 11.15 1.91
C GLY A 89 -0.28 11.92 2.28
N TYR A 90 -0.10 13.13 1.73
CA TYR A 90 1.03 13.98 2.06
C TYR A 90 1.09 14.32 3.56
N ALA A 91 -0.04 14.74 4.14
CA ALA A 91 -0.12 15.02 5.57
C ALA A 91 0.19 13.78 6.43
N SER A 92 -0.31 12.61 6.02
CA SER A 92 -0.04 11.34 6.71
C SER A 92 1.44 10.95 6.64
N MET A 93 2.09 11.16 5.51
CA MET A 93 3.53 10.93 5.35
C MET A 93 4.36 11.77 6.34
N VAL A 94 4.05 13.06 6.42
CA VAL A 94 4.76 13.99 7.31
C VAL A 94 4.53 13.65 8.79
N ASN A 95 3.30 13.29 9.17
CA ASN A 95 2.93 13.09 10.58
C ASN A 95 3.22 11.70 11.12
N SER A 96 3.11 10.65 10.27
CA SER A 96 3.22 9.25 10.72
C SER A 96 4.56 8.60 10.45
N HIS A 97 5.44 9.27 9.68
CA HIS A 97 6.77 8.79 9.32
C HIS A 97 6.76 7.31 8.87
N PRO A 98 6.07 6.97 7.76
CA PRO A 98 6.06 5.60 7.24
C PRO A 98 7.47 5.19 6.78
N ASP A 99 7.71 3.88 6.71
CA ASP A 99 8.96 3.33 6.20
C ASP A 99 9.03 3.37 4.68
N ILE A 100 7.86 3.36 4.02
CA ILE A 100 7.69 3.41 2.56
C ILE A 100 6.31 3.97 2.20
N VAL A 101 6.24 4.64 1.06
CA VAL A 101 4.98 5.12 0.47
C VAL A 101 4.71 4.39 -0.85
N LEU A 102 3.50 3.87 -1.00
CA LEU A 102 2.94 3.40 -2.27
C LEU A 102 1.96 4.47 -2.75
N LEU A 103 2.21 5.06 -3.91
CA LEU A 103 1.51 6.26 -4.39
C LEU A 103 0.84 6.03 -5.74
N ASP A 104 -0.49 6.15 -5.80
CA ASP A 104 -1.18 6.30 -7.08
C ASP A 104 -0.95 7.70 -7.66
N LEU A 105 -0.92 7.77 -8.99
CA LEU A 105 -0.80 9.04 -9.72
C LEU A 105 -2.14 9.74 -9.93
N LEU A 106 -3.23 8.99 -10.02
CA LEU A 106 -4.55 9.55 -10.24
C LEU A 106 -5.34 9.62 -8.93
N LEU A 107 -5.31 10.77 -8.30
CA LEU A 107 -6.05 11.03 -7.08
C LEU A 107 -7.07 12.15 -7.34
N PRO A 108 -8.19 12.19 -6.59
CA PRO A 108 -9.32 13.08 -6.91
C PRO A 108 -9.03 14.56 -6.69
N ASP A 109 -8.05 14.88 -5.84
CA ASP A 109 -7.73 16.26 -5.41
C ASP A 109 -6.49 16.82 -6.09
N ARG A 110 -5.50 15.97 -6.40
CA ARG A 110 -4.24 16.38 -7.02
C ARG A 110 -3.48 15.18 -7.60
N SER A 111 -2.65 15.43 -8.60
CA SER A 111 -1.82 14.38 -9.21
C SER A 111 -0.75 13.86 -8.24
N GLY A 112 -0.49 12.55 -8.27
CA GLY A 112 0.63 11.96 -7.54
C GLY A 112 2.00 12.51 -7.97
N LEU A 113 2.15 12.99 -9.22
CA LEU A 113 3.37 13.68 -9.64
C LEU A 113 3.55 15.06 -8.98
N GLU A 114 2.45 15.77 -8.68
CA GLU A 114 2.51 17.02 -7.91
C GLU A 114 2.93 16.74 -6.46
N ILE A 115 2.42 15.65 -5.89
CA ILE A 115 2.84 15.19 -4.55
C ILE A 115 4.34 14.86 -4.56
N MET A 116 4.82 14.15 -5.57
CA MET A 116 6.26 13.86 -5.72
C MET A 116 7.12 15.13 -5.81
N ALA A 117 6.65 16.16 -6.53
CA ALA A 117 7.35 17.43 -6.62
C ALA A 117 7.42 18.11 -5.25
N ASP A 118 6.30 18.19 -4.51
CA ASP A 118 6.27 18.76 -3.16
C ASP A 118 7.17 18.01 -2.18
N ILE A 119 7.21 16.68 -2.27
CA ILE A 119 8.10 15.84 -1.46
C ILE A 119 9.55 16.19 -1.73
N LYS A 120 9.94 16.23 -3.01
CA LYS A 120 11.30 16.52 -3.45
C LYS A 120 11.79 17.90 -2.97
N ASP A 121 10.91 18.90 -3.06
CA ASP A 121 11.26 20.29 -2.76
C ASP A 121 11.18 20.62 -1.25
N GLY A 122 10.24 20.00 -0.54
CA GLY A 122 9.90 20.36 0.83
C GLY A 122 10.28 19.34 1.91
N PHE A 123 10.66 18.11 1.55
CA PHE A 123 10.91 17.06 2.54
C PHE A 123 12.15 16.23 2.22
N PRO A 124 13.36 16.76 2.48
CA PRO A 124 14.63 16.12 2.06
C PRO A 124 14.85 14.70 2.61
N ASN A 125 14.29 14.39 3.77
CA ASN A 125 14.42 13.07 4.43
C ASN A 125 13.11 12.26 4.32
N HIS A 126 12.42 12.35 3.19
CA HIS A 126 11.20 11.60 2.96
C HIS A 126 11.46 10.09 2.90
N PRO A 127 10.45 9.25 3.24
CA PRO A 127 10.54 7.81 3.01
C PRO A 127 10.62 7.52 1.50
N PRO A 128 11.17 6.36 1.10
CA PRO A 128 11.14 5.94 -0.29
C PRO A 128 9.71 5.90 -0.82
N VAL A 129 9.52 6.40 -2.04
CA VAL A 129 8.22 6.41 -2.72
C VAL A 129 8.27 5.47 -3.92
N VAL A 130 7.32 4.53 -3.95
CA VAL A 130 7.06 3.64 -5.08
C VAL A 130 5.75 4.07 -5.72
N ILE A 131 5.80 4.39 -7.01
CA ILE A 131 4.60 4.75 -7.77
C ILE A 131 3.86 3.47 -8.18
N LEU A 132 2.54 3.44 -7.92
CA LEU A 132 1.60 2.44 -8.42
C LEU A 132 0.61 3.13 -9.36
N SER A 133 0.68 2.90 -10.68
CA SER A 133 -0.15 3.59 -11.65
C SER A 133 -0.79 2.63 -12.64
N ASN A 134 -1.98 2.98 -13.15
CA ASN A 134 -2.57 2.30 -14.30
C ASN A 134 -1.88 2.66 -15.62
N TYR A 135 -1.07 3.72 -15.64
CA TYR A 135 -0.40 4.25 -16.82
C TYR A 135 1.05 3.78 -16.89
N GLY A 136 1.46 3.30 -18.05
CA GLY A 136 2.80 2.78 -18.33
C GLY A 136 3.51 3.51 -19.48
N GLU A 137 3.07 4.73 -19.82
CA GLU A 137 3.72 5.54 -20.85
C GLU A 137 5.13 5.92 -20.43
N PRO A 138 6.13 5.80 -21.33
CA PRO A 138 7.53 6.11 -21.00
C PRO A 138 7.71 7.51 -20.40
N SER A 139 7.00 8.50 -20.91
CA SER A 139 7.07 9.88 -20.41
C SER A 139 6.62 10.04 -18.95
N MET A 140 5.62 9.26 -18.53
CA MET A 140 5.14 9.26 -17.13
C MET A 140 6.13 8.55 -16.21
N ILE A 141 6.69 7.45 -16.67
CA ILE A 141 7.72 6.69 -15.95
C ILE A 141 8.96 7.56 -15.74
N ASP A 142 9.48 8.19 -16.82
CA ASP A 142 10.64 9.08 -16.78
C ASP A 142 10.39 10.26 -15.82
N LYS A 143 9.18 10.83 -15.86
CA LYS A 143 8.80 11.91 -14.97
C LYS A 143 8.79 11.48 -13.50
N GLY A 144 8.22 10.29 -13.20
CA GLY A 144 8.22 9.72 -11.85
C GLY A 144 9.64 9.58 -11.30
N PHE A 145 10.55 8.97 -12.06
CA PHE A 145 11.96 8.82 -11.66
C PHE A 145 12.68 10.18 -11.53
N SER A 146 12.42 11.13 -12.42
CA SER A 146 13.02 12.49 -12.35
C SER A 146 12.64 13.25 -11.09
N LEU A 147 11.48 12.92 -10.52
CA LEU A 147 10.96 13.46 -9.25
C LEU A 147 11.42 12.66 -8.02
N GLY A 148 12.21 11.60 -8.20
CA GLY A 148 12.79 10.84 -7.10
C GLY A 148 12.02 9.60 -6.68
N ALA A 149 11.10 9.08 -7.52
CA ALA A 149 10.49 7.79 -7.26
C ALA A 149 11.57 6.70 -7.21
N LEU A 150 11.51 5.85 -6.19
CA LEU A 150 12.41 4.69 -6.06
C LEU A 150 12.10 3.62 -7.08
N GLU A 151 10.81 3.45 -7.41
CA GLU A 151 10.32 2.47 -8.35
C GLU A 151 9.02 2.99 -9.01
N TYR A 152 8.72 2.49 -10.22
CA TYR A 152 7.47 2.78 -10.92
C TYR A 152 6.84 1.46 -11.39
N LEU A 153 5.66 1.17 -10.89
CA LEU A 153 4.93 -0.07 -11.15
C LEU A 153 3.63 0.21 -11.89
N VAL A 154 3.40 -0.54 -12.96
CA VAL A 154 2.11 -0.52 -13.67
C VAL A 154 1.19 -1.54 -13.02
N LYS A 155 0.07 -1.09 -12.43
CA LYS A 155 -0.86 -1.93 -11.62
C LYS A 155 -1.30 -3.20 -12.34
N SER A 156 -1.48 -3.16 -13.68
CA SER A 156 -1.87 -4.33 -14.47
C SER A 156 -0.76 -5.38 -14.66
N ARG A 157 0.48 -5.08 -14.27
CA ARG A 157 1.65 -5.96 -14.42
C ARG A 157 2.17 -6.52 -13.12
N VAL A 158 1.59 -6.14 -12.00
CA VAL A 158 2.01 -6.55 -10.66
C VAL A 158 0.82 -7.05 -9.86
N THR A 159 1.08 -7.85 -8.84
CA THR A 159 0.07 -8.30 -7.88
C THR A 159 0.36 -7.70 -6.51
N PRO A 160 -0.62 -7.54 -5.62
CA PRO A 160 -0.37 -7.09 -4.25
C PRO A 160 0.68 -7.94 -3.53
N ALA A 161 0.70 -9.25 -3.76
CA ALA A 161 1.68 -10.16 -3.18
C ALA A 161 3.10 -9.87 -3.68
N SER A 162 3.30 -9.63 -4.99
CA SER A 162 4.62 -9.30 -5.55
C SER A 162 5.11 -7.93 -5.05
N VAL A 163 4.21 -6.97 -4.89
CA VAL A 163 4.53 -5.65 -4.30
C VAL A 163 4.97 -5.81 -2.85
N SER A 164 4.19 -6.53 -2.04
CA SER A 164 4.51 -6.79 -0.63
C SER A 164 5.89 -7.46 -0.46
N GLN A 165 6.18 -8.48 -1.24
CA GLN A 165 7.46 -9.19 -1.21
C GLN A 165 8.66 -8.30 -1.60
N SER A 166 8.44 -7.27 -2.41
CA SER A 166 9.51 -6.35 -2.86
C SER A 166 9.85 -5.26 -1.85
N ILE A 167 8.95 -4.94 -0.91
CA ILE A 167 9.09 -3.83 0.05
C ILE A 167 10.42 -3.89 0.84
N PRO A 168 10.83 -5.02 1.45
CA PRO A 168 12.08 -5.06 2.20
C PRO A 168 13.30 -4.69 1.36
N GLY A 169 13.34 -5.17 0.12
CA GLY A 169 14.42 -4.86 -0.82
C GLY A 169 14.43 -3.39 -1.26
N TRP A 170 13.27 -2.77 -1.41
CA TRP A 170 13.18 -1.34 -1.72
C TRP A 170 13.67 -0.47 -0.57
N ILE A 171 13.30 -0.79 0.66
CA ILE A 171 13.78 -0.06 1.85
C ILE A 171 15.29 -0.19 1.98
N GLU A 172 15.85 -1.38 1.73
CA GLU A 172 17.31 -1.59 1.81
C GLU A 172 18.04 -0.76 0.74
N ARG A 173 17.55 -0.70 -0.50
CA ARG A 173 18.11 0.14 -1.57
C ARG A 173 18.04 1.64 -1.28
N ALA A 174 17.01 2.07 -0.54
CA ALA A 174 16.82 3.48 -0.20
C ALA A 174 17.68 3.95 0.98
N ARG A 175 18.30 3.02 1.73
CA ARG A 175 19.19 3.40 2.83
C ARG A 175 20.44 4.07 2.29
N PRO A 176 20.84 5.24 2.83
CA PRO A 176 22.13 5.81 2.49
C PRO A 176 23.23 4.81 2.86
N GLU A 177 24.22 4.66 1.98
CA GLU A 177 25.41 3.85 2.26
C GLU A 177 26.00 4.27 3.59
N ARG A 178 26.12 3.35 4.52
CA ARG A 178 26.89 3.59 5.74
C ARG A 178 28.32 3.82 5.28
N SER A 179 28.77 5.07 5.29
CA SER A 179 30.18 5.40 5.19
C SER A 179 30.89 4.63 6.29
N GLU A 180 31.62 3.57 5.93
CA GLU A 180 32.49 2.89 6.85
C GLU A 180 33.52 3.91 7.35
N PRO A 181 33.74 4.04 8.66
CA PRO A 181 34.80 4.88 9.15
C PRO A 181 36.11 4.35 8.59
N HIS A 182 36.78 5.13 7.76
CA HIS A 182 38.15 4.86 7.36
C HIS A 182 39.01 4.84 8.63
N ASN A 183 39.47 3.66 8.97
CA ASN A 183 40.43 3.45 10.05
C ASN A 183 41.85 3.75 9.57
#